data_5750c6dbc598b1cf1e6b7f3c8989d958
#
_entry.id   5750c6dbc598b1cf1e6b7f3c8989d958
#
_cell.length_a   1.000
_cell.length_b   1.000
_cell.length_c   1.000
_cell.angle_alpha   90.00
_cell.angle_beta   90.00
_cell.angle_gamma   90.00
#
_symmetry.space_group_name_H-M   'P 1'
#
loop_
_entity.id
_entity.type
_entity.pdbx_description
1 polymer ?
#
loop_
_entity_poly.entity_id
_entity_poly.type
_entity_poly.pdbx_seq_one_letter_code
_entity_poly.pdbx_strand_id
1 'polypeptide(L)'
;MRLLSTLLLASLAIAPAAMAQTKPLTTASGLVYESVKDGTGESPKATDTVKVHYRGTFLDGKEFDSSYKRGEPTEFPLNRVIPCWTEGVQRMKPGGKAKLTCPPAIAYGERGAGGVIPPNTTLNFEVELVSVRR
;
A
#
# COMPACT_ATOMS: atom_id res chain seq x y z
N MET A 1 -41.95 -27.60 -36.10
CA MET A 1 -41.53 -27.39 -35.69
C MET A 1 -40.60 -27.05 -35.20
N ARG A 2 -40.15 -26.84 -34.85
CA ARG A 2 -39.30 -26.63 -34.33
C ARG A 2 -38.63 -26.10 -33.69
N LEU A 3 -38.09 -25.89 -33.06
CA LEU A 3 -37.44 -25.49 -32.37
C LEU A 3 -36.52 -25.08 -31.94
N LEU A 4 -36.05 -24.78 -31.55
CA LEU A 4 -35.20 -24.34 -31.23
C LEU A 4 -34.53 -24.12 -30.33
N SER A 5 -33.90 -24.09 -29.89
CA SER A 5 -33.15 -24.04 -29.09
C SER A 5 -32.34 -23.29 -28.71
N THR A 6 -32.22 -22.87 -28.31
CA THR A 6 -31.55 -22.05 -27.88
C THR A 6 -30.61 -22.14 -27.15
N LEU A 7 -29.96 -22.16 -26.86
CA LEU A 7 -28.93 -22.20 -26.20
C LEU A 7 -28.37 -21.31 -25.61
N LEU A 8 -28.16 -21.09 -24.91
CA LEU A 8 -27.56 -20.30 -24.25
C LEU A 8 -26.41 -20.38 -23.90
N LEU A 9 -25.84 -20.00 -23.67
CA LEU A 9 -24.70 -19.98 -23.34
C LEU A 9 -24.33 -19.32 -22.36
N ALA A 10 -23.98 -19.54 -21.59
CA ALA A 10 -23.59 -19.00 -20.58
C ALA A 10 -22.36 -18.59 -20.63
N SER A 11 -22.10 -17.71 -20.68
CA SER A 11 -20.87 -17.33 -20.80
C SER A 11 -20.38 -17.10 -19.62
N LEU A 12 -19.63 -17.53 -19.08
CA LEU A 12 -19.12 -17.30 -18.03
C LEU A 12 -18.13 -16.46 -18.03
N ALA A 13 -18.11 -15.60 -17.55
CA ALA A 13 -17.19 -14.70 -17.39
C ALA A 13 -16.32 -15.05 -16.44
N ILE A 14 -15.31 -15.29 -16.53
CA ILE A 14 -14.46 -15.58 -15.63
C ILE A 14 -13.70 -14.53 -15.30
N ALA A 15 -13.77 -13.99 -14.30
CA ALA A 15 -12.98 -12.95 -13.90
C ALA A 15 -11.66 -13.41 -13.64
N PRO A 16 -10.76 -12.80 -13.93
CA PRO A 16 -9.44 -13.18 -13.78
C PRO A 16 -9.16 -12.93 -12.46
N ALA A 17 -8.93 -13.75 -11.80
CA ALA A 17 -8.68 -13.51 -10.59
C ALA A 17 -7.62 -12.75 -10.25
N ALA A 18 -6.90 -12.36 -10.92
CA ALA A 18 -5.76 -11.85 -10.47
C ALA A 18 -5.84 -10.61 -9.93
N MET A 19 -6.71 -9.94 -9.96
CA MET A 19 -6.57 -8.75 -9.66
C MET A 19 -6.93 -8.42 -8.51
N ALA A 20 -6.31 -8.24 -7.76
CA ALA A 20 -6.44 -7.94 -6.59
C ALA A 20 -6.84 -6.66 -6.29
N GLN A 21 -7.66 -6.07 -6.66
CA GLN A 21 -7.88 -4.90 -6.32
C GLN A 21 -8.86 -4.90 -5.33
N THR A 22 -8.62 -4.80 -4.15
CA THR A 22 -9.57 -4.74 -3.12
C THR A 22 -9.95 -3.32 -2.93
N LYS A 23 -11.10 -3.08 -2.40
CA LYS A 23 -11.52 -1.77 -2.08
C LYS A 23 -10.67 -1.20 -1.02
N PRO A 24 -10.44 0.07 -0.99
CA PRO A 24 -9.71 0.68 0.10
C PRO A 24 -10.38 0.43 1.43
N LEU A 25 -9.58 0.16 2.43
CA LEU A 25 -10.05 -0.12 3.76
C LEU A 25 -9.61 1.00 4.68
N THR A 26 -10.49 1.60 5.44
CA THR A 26 -10.13 2.61 6.41
C THR A 26 -10.07 1.97 7.79
N THR A 27 -8.94 2.07 8.45
CA THR A 27 -8.76 1.45 9.76
C THR A 27 -9.15 2.42 10.87
N ALA A 28 -9.17 1.94 12.08
CA ALA A 28 -9.53 2.77 13.23
C ALA A 28 -8.59 3.94 13.44
N SER A 29 -7.34 3.84 13.02
CA SER A 29 -6.40 4.94 13.17
C SER A 29 -6.55 6.00 12.09
N GLY A 30 -7.37 5.73 11.10
CA GLY A 30 -7.54 6.65 9.98
C GLY A 30 -6.70 6.32 8.75
N LEU A 31 -5.89 5.27 8.84
CA LEU A 31 -5.14 4.81 7.66
C LEU A 31 -6.12 4.32 6.61
N VAL A 32 -5.91 4.73 5.36
CA VAL A 32 -6.65 4.13 4.26
C VAL A 32 -5.68 3.23 3.52
N TYR A 33 -5.99 1.94 3.49
CA TYR A 33 -5.10 0.92 2.91
C TYR A 33 -5.75 0.31 1.68
N GLU A 34 -5.01 0.25 0.60
CA GLU A 34 -5.53 -0.37 -0.61
C GLU A 34 -4.48 -1.29 -1.18
N SER A 35 -4.77 -2.58 -1.29
CA SER A 35 -3.83 -3.51 -1.89
C SER A 35 -3.86 -3.35 -3.39
N VAL A 36 -2.71 -3.14 -4.00
CA VAL A 36 -2.61 -3.07 -5.44
C VAL A 36 -2.18 -4.42 -5.98
N LYS A 37 -1.34 -5.14 -5.24
CA LYS A 37 -0.89 -6.44 -5.64
C LYS A 37 -0.64 -7.22 -4.39
N ASP A 38 -1.19 -8.43 -4.28
CA ASP A 38 -0.95 -9.24 -3.11
C ASP A 38 0.40 -9.91 -3.21
N GLY A 39 1.08 -10.03 -2.10
CA GLY A 39 2.33 -10.77 -2.04
C GLY A 39 2.07 -12.16 -1.51
N THR A 40 3.13 -12.86 -1.16
CA THR A 40 3.03 -14.20 -0.63
C THR A 40 3.93 -14.33 0.58
N GLY A 41 3.62 -15.27 1.42
CA GLY A 41 4.43 -15.54 2.60
C GLY A 41 3.87 -14.84 3.81
N GLU A 42 4.74 -14.64 4.79
CA GLU A 42 4.31 -14.12 6.05
C GLU A 42 4.44 -12.62 6.12
N SER A 43 3.45 -11.96 6.65
CA SER A 43 3.49 -10.52 6.86
C SER A 43 4.52 -10.16 7.93
N PRO A 44 5.15 -9.01 7.83
CA PRO A 44 6.11 -8.61 8.85
C PRO A 44 5.43 -8.23 10.15
N LYS A 45 6.22 -8.29 11.22
CA LYS A 45 5.77 -7.83 12.53
C LYS A 45 6.42 -6.49 12.80
N ALA A 46 5.91 -5.77 13.76
CA ALA A 46 6.45 -4.45 14.10
C ALA A 46 7.93 -4.49 14.46
N THR A 47 8.41 -5.62 14.95
CA THR A 47 9.82 -5.74 15.35
C THR A 47 10.73 -6.17 14.20
N ASP A 48 10.19 -6.40 13.03
CA ASP A 48 11.00 -6.82 11.88
C ASP A 48 11.56 -5.61 11.12
N THR A 49 12.58 -5.87 10.31
CA THR A 49 13.11 -4.86 9.39
C THR A 49 12.57 -5.18 8.00
N VAL A 50 12.05 -4.20 7.33
CA VAL A 50 11.48 -4.39 6.00
C VAL A 50 12.33 -3.70 4.96
N LYS A 51 12.43 -4.31 3.78
CA LYS A 51 13.08 -3.71 2.64
C LYS A 51 11.98 -3.34 1.68
N VAL A 52 11.89 -2.08 1.33
CA VAL A 52 10.78 -1.58 0.52
C VAL A 52 11.24 -0.65 -0.58
N HIS A 53 10.48 -0.62 -1.65
CA HIS A 53 10.51 0.48 -2.58
C HIS A 53 9.28 1.31 -2.27
N TYR A 54 9.38 2.62 -2.37
CA TYR A 54 8.23 3.46 -2.08
C TYR A 54 8.28 4.79 -2.81
N ARG A 55 7.14 5.41 -2.91
CA ARG A 55 7.01 6.72 -3.48
C ARG A 55 6.00 7.47 -2.63
N GLY A 56 6.38 8.62 -2.11
CA GLY A 56 5.50 9.46 -1.30
C GLY A 56 5.08 10.69 -2.07
N THR A 57 3.79 11.01 -2.02
CA THR A 57 3.26 12.17 -2.71
C THR A 57 2.30 12.91 -1.81
N PHE A 58 2.12 14.19 -2.10
CA PHE A 58 1.07 14.97 -1.46
C PHE A 58 -0.26 14.69 -2.17
N LEU A 59 -1.35 15.20 -1.64
CA LEU A 59 -2.65 14.95 -2.25
C LEU A 59 -2.76 15.49 -3.66
N ASP A 60 -1.99 16.53 -3.99
CA ASP A 60 -2.00 17.08 -5.34
C ASP A 60 -1.13 16.26 -6.29
N GLY A 61 -0.55 15.18 -5.81
CA GLY A 61 0.28 14.31 -6.64
C GLY A 61 1.74 14.66 -6.69
N LYS A 62 2.15 15.76 -6.04
CA LYS A 62 3.55 16.13 -6.09
C LYS A 62 4.36 15.19 -5.24
N GLU A 63 5.43 14.63 -5.80
CA GLU A 63 6.26 13.69 -5.10
C GLU A 63 7.22 14.38 -4.16
N PHE A 64 7.38 13.87 -2.96
CA PHE A 64 8.32 14.43 -2.01
C PHE A 64 9.46 13.46 -1.68
N ASP A 65 9.29 12.19 -1.98
CA ASP A 65 10.35 11.21 -1.71
C ASP A 65 10.11 9.97 -2.56
N SER A 66 11.17 9.28 -2.95
CA SER A 66 11.04 8.07 -3.74
C SER A 66 12.32 7.25 -3.71
N SER A 67 12.19 5.98 -3.34
CA SER A 67 13.32 5.07 -3.42
C SER A 67 13.63 4.74 -4.87
N TYR A 68 12.62 4.79 -5.73
CA TYR A 68 12.84 4.51 -7.15
C TYR A 68 13.77 5.53 -7.78
N LYS A 69 13.71 6.79 -7.31
CA LYS A 69 14.62 7.75 -7.84
C LYS A 69 16.03 7.49 -7.44
N ARG A 70 16.24 6.88 -6.28
CA ARG A 70 17.59 6.56 -5.83
C ARG A 70 18.09 5.26 -6.44
N GLY A 71 17.19 4.51 -7.10
CA GLY A 71 17.57 3.29 -7.78
C GLY A 71 17.74 2.08 -6.91
N GLU A 72 17.35 2.13 -5.65
CA GLU A 72 17.50 0.99 -4.77
C GLU A 72 16.48 1.01 -3.64
N PRO A 73 16.06 -0.13 -3.14
CA PRO A 73 15.13 -0.16 -2.02
C PRO A 73 15.79 0.29 -0.72
N THR A 74 14.99 0.65 0.23
CA THR A 74 15.47 1.14 1.51
C THR A 74 15.03 0.17 2.60
N GLU A 75 15.86 -0.04 3.61
CA GLU A 75 15.49 -0.87 4.75
C GLU A 75 15.10 0.00 5.92
N PHE A 76 14.04 -0.38 6.60
CA PHE A 76 13.59 0.31 7.80
C PHE A 76 13.19 -0.69 8.87
N PRO A 77 13.59 -0.45 10.13
CA PRO A 77 12.94 -1.15 11.24
C PRO A 77 11.49 -0.69 11.28
N LEU A 78 10.55 -1.62 11.27
CA LEU A 78 9.16 -1.24 11.09
C LEU A 78 8.58 -0.46 12.27
N ASN A 79 9.18 -0.55 13.43
CA ASN A 79 8.72 0.21 14.58
C ASN A 79 9.42 1.56 14.71
N ARG A 80 10.18 1.99 13.70
CA ARG A 80 10.85 3.28 13.74
C ARG A 80 10.46 4.16 12.56
N VAL A 81 9.33 3.93 11.99
CA VAL A 81 8.81 4.76 10.91
C VAL A 81 7.50 5.38 11.38
N ILE A 82 6.85 6.18 10.55
CA ILE A 82 5.60 6.81 10.97
C ILE A 82 4.56 5.73 11.27
N PRO A 83 3.66 5.97 12.20
CA PRO A 83 2.69 4.95 12.58
C PRO A 83 1.87 4.40 11.43
N CYS A 84 1.59 5.22 10.43
CA CYS A 84 0.87 4.78 9.25
C CYS A 84 1.59 3.62 8.59
N TRP A 85 2.91 3.68 8.48
CA TRP A 85 3.69 2.61 7.89
C TRP A 85 3.81 1.41 8.82
N THR A 86 4.00 1.63 10.12
CA THR A 86 4.08 0.53 11.05
C THR A 86 2.81 -0.32 10.95
N GLU A 87 1.68 0.33 10.86
CA GLU A 87 0.42 -0.37 10.74
C GLU A 87 0.20 -0.94 9.34
N GLY A 88 0.42 -0.13 8.34
CA GLY A 88 0.08 -0.53 6.96
C GLY A 88 0.96 -1.64 6.40
N VAL A 89 2.26 -1.57 6.66
CA VAL A 89 3.16 -2.57 6.10
C VAL A 89 2.97 -3.93 6.77
N GLN A 90 2.47 -3.97 8.00
CA GLN A 90 2.14 -5.24 8.64
C GLN A 90 0.95 -5.94 7.96
N ARG A 91 0.21 -5.24 7.11
CA ARG A 91 -0.87 -5.86 6.36
C ARG A 91 -0.39 -6.43 5.03
N MET A 92 0.85 -6.17 4.67
CA MET A 92 1.38 -6.60 3.39
C MET A 92 2.14 -7.92 3.53
N LYS A 93 2.45 -8.54 2.41
CA LYS A 93 3.28 -9.72 2.35
C LYS A 93 4.39 -9.47 1.34
N PRO A 94 5.51 -10.14 1.47
CA PRO A 94 6.62 -9.93 0.53
C PRO A 94 6.17 -10.09 -0.93
N GLY A 95 6.61 -9.19 -1.76
CA GLY A 95 6.22 -9.15 -3.17
C GLY A 95 4.97 -8.35 -3.42
N GLY A 96 4.28 -7.91 -2.38
CA GLY A 96 3.05 -7.15 -2.53
C GLY A 96 3.29 -5.67 -2.71
N LYS A 97 2.26 -4.97 -3.12
CA LYS A 97 2.30 -3.55 -3.31
C LYS A 97 0.99 -2.97 -2.82
N ALA A 98 1.04 -1.85 -2.13
CA ALA A 98 -0.15 -1.25 -1.56
C ALA A 98 -0.06 0.27 -1.58
N LYS A 99 -1.20 0.91 -1.49
CA LYS A 99 -1.27 2.34 -1.35
C LYS A 99 -1.72 2.64 0.06
N LEU A 100 -1.03 3.57 0.70
CA LEU A 100 -1.37 3.98 2.05
C LEU A 100 -1.67 5.47 2.02
N THR A 101 -2.83 5.86 2.53
CA THR A 101 -3.13 7.26 2.73
C THR A 101 -3.03 7.53 4.21
N CYS A 102 -2.14 8.41 4.57
CA CYS A 102 -1.77 8.65 5.95
C CYS A 102 -2.23 10.02 6.41
N PRO A 103 -3.27 10.09 7.25
CA PRO A 103 -3.64 11.39 7.79
C PRO A 103 -2.54 11.90 8.72
N PRO A 104 -2.48 13.18 8.97
CA PRO A 104 -1.38 13.76 9.74
C PRO A 104 -1.16 13.11 11.10
N ALA A 105 -2.21 12.71 11.77
CA ALA A 105 -2.06 12.14 13.11
C ALA A 105 -1.22 10.87 13.15
N ILE A 106 -1.12 10.15 12.06
CA ILE A 106 -0.28 8.97 12.00
C ILE A 106 0.84 9.14 10.99
N ALA A 107 1.12 10.37 10.61
CA ALA A 107 2.25 10.72 9.75
C ALA A 107 3.15 11.69 10.51
N TYR A 108 3.26 12.93 10.09
CA TYR A 108 4.18 13.86 10.73
C TYR A 108 3.49 14.92 11.57
N GLY A 109 2.17 14.86 11.69
CA GLY A 109 1.42 15.67 12.63
C GLY A 109 1.55 17.16 12.46
N GLU A 110 1.42 17.85 13.54
CA GLU A 110 1.47 19.30 13.53
C GLU A 110 2.85 19.83 13.30
N ARG A 111 3.90 19.02 13.50
CA ARG A 111 5.22 19.52 13.29
C ARG A 111 5.65 19.44 11.86
N GLY A 112 5.11 18.52 11.09
CA GLY A 112 5.62 18.26 9.75
C GLY A 112 7.01 17.66 9.82
N ALA A 113 7.76 17.73 8.75
CA ALA A 113 9.10 17.22 8.70
C ALA A 113 9.96 18.23 7.95
N GLY A 114 10.85 18.79 8.69
CA GLY A 114 11.79 19.78 8.27
C GLY A 114 11.84 20.24 6.85
N GLY A 115 11.11 21.19 6.47
CA GLY A 115 11.20 21.76 5.14
C GLY A 115 10.63 20.95 4.02
N VAL A 116 10.25 19.70 4.28
CA VAL A 116 9.74 18.84 3.22
C VAL A 116 8.26 18.59 3.40
N ILE A 117 7.84 18.25 4.61
CA ILE A 117 6.43 17.99 4.89
C ILE A 117 5.87 19.14 5.72
N PRO A 118 4.89 19.87 5.20
CA PRO A 118 4.27 20.92 5.99
C PRO A 118 3.48 20.36 7.17
N PRO A 119 3.15 21.19 8.14
CA PRO A 119 2.32 20.74 9.25
C PRO A 119 0.94 20.28 8.79
N ASN A 120 0.39 19.35 9.48
CA ASN A 120 -0.98 18.87 9.26
C ASN A 120 -1.28 18.43 7.83
N THR A 121 -0.38 17.65 7.27
CA THR A 121 -0.51 17.26 5.87
C THR A 121 -0.78 15.78 5.73
N THR A 122 -1.79 15.43 4.95
CA THR A 122 -2.09 14.04 4.60
C THR A 122 -1.15 13.61 3.50
N LEU A 123 -0.61 12.42 3.61
CA LEU A 123 0.35 11.90 2.63
C LEU A 123 -0.14 10.63 1.99
N ASN A 124 0.21 10.43 0.73
CA ASN A 124 -0.04 9.17 0.05
C ASN A 124 1.28 8.47 -0.19
N PHE A 125 1.31 7.18 0.03
CA PHE A 125 2.49 6.37 -0.28
C PHE A 125 2.09 5.17 -1.12
N GLU A 126 2.93 4.83 -2.08
CA GLU A 126 2.84 3.55 -2.73
C GLU A 126 4.01 2.80 -2.18
N VAL A 127 3.80 1.62 -1.64
CA VAL A 127 4.84 0.83 -1.00
C VAL A 127 4.89 -0.55 -1.62
N GLU A 128 6.08 -0.99 -2.00
CA GLU A 128 6.27 -2.34 -2.49
C GLU A 128 7.15 -3.04 -1.47
N LEU A 129 6.66 -4.10 -0.86
CA LEU A 129 7.43 -4.82 0.16
C LEU A 129 8.32 -5.83 -0.55
N VAL A 130 9.60 -5.57 -0.57
CA VAL A 130 10.53 -6.44 -1.27
C VAL A 130 10.88 -7.65 -0.43
N SER A 131 11.21 -7.46 0.81
CA SER A 131 11.55 -8.58 1.69
C SER A 131 11.45 -8.18 3.15
N VAL A 132 11.47 -9.17 4.02
CA VAL A 132 11.38 -8.96 5.46
C VAL A 132 12.56 -9.66 6.11
N ARG A 133 13.21 -8.97 7.05
CA ARG A 133 14.33 -9.56 7.76
C ARG A 133 13.98 -9.57 9.23
N ARG A 134 14.02 -10.74 9.83
CA ARG A 134 13.68 -10.90 11.24
C ARG A 134 14.88 -10.89 12.15
#